data_1b2c9df0c6cc35d281c6d494a3b91588
#
_entry.id   1b2c9df0c6cc35d281c6d494a3b91588
#
_cell.length_a   1.000
_cell.length_b   1.000
_cell.length_c   1.000
_cell.angle_alpha   90.00
_cell.angle_beta   90.00
_cell.angle_gamma   90.00
#
_symmetry.space_group_name_H-M   'P 1'
#
loop_
_entity.id
_entity.type
_entity.pdbx_description
1 polymer ?
#
loop_
_entity_poly.entity_id
_entity_poly.type
_entity_poly.pdbx_seq_one_letter_code
_entity_poly.pdbx_strand_id
1 'polypeptide(L)'
;MFVTRTALLANAGKQIADLAISTHLPSSCPFRSQVIARGLVSLDADRLAMTHPAAAQIDKIIKGTSPGDIPVEEPTRFELYINLKTARLLNLTIPPALLALADQVIE
;
A
#
# COMPACT_ATOMS: atom_id res chain seq x y z
N MET A 1 -12.55 6.51 4.49
CA MET A 1 -13.00 5.29 3.76
C MET A 1 -11.82 4.34 3.64
N PHE A 2 -12.02 3.09 4.01
CA PHE A 2 -11.05 2.02 3.79
C PHE A 2 -11.41 1.22 2.54
N VAL A 3 -10.46 1.08 1.62
CA VAL A 3 -10.60 0.23 0.44
C VAL A 3 -9.95 -1.12 0.74
N THR A 4 -10.72 -2.20 0.62
CA THR A 4 -10.21 -3.55 0.88
C THR A 4 -9.32 -4.06 -0.26
N ARG A 5 -8.42 -4.97 0.07
CA ARG A 5 -7.47 -5.55 -0.90
C ARG A 5 -8.13 -6.67 -1.70
N THR A 6 -8.65 -6.35 -2.88
CA THR A 6 -9.17 -7.32 -3.85
C THR A 6 -8.72 -6.95 -5.27
N ALA A 7 -8.63 -7.93 -6.17
CA ALA A 7 -8.25 -7.70 -7.57
C ALA A 7 -9.25 -6.78 -8.28
N LEU A 8 -10.54 -6.91 -7.98
CA LEU A 8 -11.59 -6.07 -8.54
C LEU A 8 -11.40 -4.59 -8.19
N LEU A 9 -11.19 -4.30 -6.89
CA LEU A 9 -11.00 -2.93 -6.41
C LEU A 9 -9.64 -2.34 -6.81
N ALA A 10 -8.62 -3.16 -7.03
CA ALA A 10 -7.34 -2.72 -7.55
C ALA A 10 -7.49 -2.10 -8.96
N ASN A 11 -8.28 -2.73 -9.82
CA ASN A 11 -8.55 -2.24 -11.18
C ASN A 11 -9.47 -1.01 -11.22
N ALA A 12 -10.32 -0.83 -10.22
CA ALA A 12 -11.24 0.30 -10.07
C ALA A 12 -10.65 1.48 -9.27
N GLY A 13 -9.35 1.45 -8.97
CA GLY A 13 -8.69 2.41 -8.07
C GLY A 13 -8.94 3.88 -8.41
N LYS A 14 -8.88 4.25 -9.70
CA LYS A 14 -9.16 5.63 -10.13
C LYS A 14 -10.62 6.02 -9.90
N GLN A 15 -11.58 5.15 -10.24
CA GLN A 15 -13.01 5.41 -10.06
C GLN A 15 -13.36 5.59 -8.59
N ILE A 16 -12.79 4.75 -7.72
CA ILE A 16 -12.96 4.83 -6.26
C ILE A 16 -12.39 6.15 -5.74
N ALA A 17 -11.20 6.54 -6.18
CA ALA A 17 -10.57 7.78 -5.76
C ALA A 17 -11.37 9.01 -6.22
N ASP A 18 -11.85 9.03 -7.46
CA ASP A 18 -12.66 10.12 -7.99
C ASP A 18 -13.99 10.25 -7.23
N LEU A 19 -14.64 9.14 -6.89
CA LEU A 19 -15.84 9.11 -6.05
C LEU A 19 -15.55 9.63 -4.63
N ALA A 20 -14.47 9.17 -4.02
CA ALA A 20 -14.06 9.62 -2.69
C ALA A 20 -13.81 11.14 -2.65
N ILE A 21 -13.16 11.69 -3.68
CA ILE A 21 -12.92 13.14 -3.80
C ILE A 21 -14.25 13.88 -3.96
N SER A 22 -15.14 13.43 -4.84
CA SER A 22 -16.42 14.08 -5.10
C SER A 22 -17.35 14.10 -3.87
N THR A 23 -17.24 13.11 -3.01
CA THR A 23 -17.99 12.99 -1.76
C THR A 23 -17.25 13.52 -0.53
N HIS A 24 -16.06 14.13 -0.71
CA HIS A 24 -15.20 14.62 0.38
C HIS A 24 -14.85 13.56 1.43
N LEU A 25 -14.67 12.31 0.99
CA LEU A 25 -14.30 11.20 1.87
C LEU A 25 -12.78 10.91 1.77
N PRO A 26 -12.02 11.09 2.87
CA PRO A 26 -10.63 10.64 2.91
C PRO A 26 -10.53 9.14 2.67
N SER A 27 -9.63 8.70 1.78
CA SER A 27 -9.48 7.30 1.40
C SER A 27 -8.13 6.73 1.85
N SER A 28 -8.18 5.56 2.49
CA SER A 28 -7.00 4.71 2.71
C SER A 28 -7.04 3.55 1.72
N CYS A 29 -6.03 3.47 0.87
CA CYS A 29 -5.95 2.53 -0.24
C CYS A 29 -4.98 1.40 0.06
N PRO A 30 -5.26 0.15 -0.36
CA PRO A 30 -4.40 -0.99 -0.09
C PRO A 30 -3.14 -1.04 -0.97
N PHE A 31 -3.10 -0.24 -2.05
CA PHE A 31 -1.99 -0.27 -3.01
C PHE A 31 -1.48 1.15 -3.32
N ARG A 32 -0.15 1.29 -3.40
CA ARG A 32 0.51 2.54 -3.83
C ARG A 32 0.03 3.03 -5.19
N SER A 33 -0.29 2.12 -6.13
CA SER A 33 -0.81 2.48 -7.46
C SER A 33 -2.13 3.26 -7.40
N GLN A 34 -2.96 2.98 -6.40
CA GLN A 34 -4.21 3.72 -6.19
C GLN A 34 -3.97 5.13 -5.65
N VAL A 35 -2.93 5.32 -4.83
CA VAL A 35 -2.54 6.66 -4.37
C VAL A 35 -1.96 7.49 -5.53
N ILE A 36 -1.15 6.87 -6.39
CA ILE A 36 -0.69 7.48 -7.64
C ILE A 36 -1.87 7.85 -8.53
N ALA A 37 -2.91 7.00 -8.58
CA ALA A 37 -4.15 7.23 -9.33
C ALA A 37 -5.18 8.13 -8.62
N ARG A 38 -4.77 8.99 -7.66
CA ARG A 38 -5.55 9.98 -6.91
C ARG A 38 -6.15 9.51 -5.58
N GLY A 39 -5.82 8.32 -5.07
CA GLY A 39 -6.10 7.96 -3.67
C GLY A 39 -5.35 8.87 -2.70
N LEU A 40 -5.80 8.97 -1.44
CA LEU A 40 -5.19 9.88 -0.47
C LEU A 40 -3.94 9.29 0.18
N VAL A 41 -4.05 8.10 0.74
CA VAL A 41 -2.97 7.46 1.50
C VAL A 41 -2.95 5.95 1.29
N SER A 42 -1.76 5.36 1.31
CA SER A 42 -1.56 3.91 1.35
C SER A 42 -0.44 3.56 2.32
N LEU A 43 -0.67 2.54 3.12
CA LEU A 43 0.38 1.85 3.88
C LEU A 43 0.41 0.40 3.39
N ASP A 44 1.44 0.03 2.66
CA ASP A 44 1.58 -1.29 2.05
C ASP A 44 2.92 -1.92 2.42
N ALA A 45 2.98 -3.25 2.45
CA ALA A 45 4.23 -3.95 2.63
C ALA A 45 5.15 -3.75 1.41
N ASP A 46 6.44 -3.57 1.66
CA ASP A 46 7.45 -3.52 0.59
C ASP A 46 7.54 -4.89 -0.08
N ARG A 47 6.92 -5.01 -1.25
CA ARG A 47 6.85 -6.25 -2.01
C ARG A 47 8.19 -6.72 -2.53
N LEU A 48 9.10 -5.78 -2.86
CA LEU A 48 10.45 -6.13 -3.31
C LEU A 48 11.26 -6.71 -2.16
N ALA A 49 11.14 -6.15 -0.96
CA ALA A 49 11.80 -6.70 0.23
C ALA A 49 11.32 -8.10 0.58
N MET A 50 10.09 -8.47 0.19
CA MET A 50 9.54 -9.82 0.42
C MET A 50 10.01 -10.87 -0.59
N THR A 51 10.57 -10.49 -1.73
CA THR A 51 11.00 -11.46 -2.77
C THR A 51 12.18 -12.30 -2.34
N HIS A 52 13.14 -11.72 -1.61
CA HIS A 52 14.31 -12.45 -1.13
C HIS A 52 13.96 -13.56 -0.11
N PRO A 53 13.17 -13.29 0.96
CA PRO A 53 12.69 -14.33 1.85
C PRO A 53 11.90 -15.42 1.13
N ALA A 54 11.02 -15.06 0.19
CA ALA A 54 10.26 -16.04 -0.59
C ALA A 54 11.18 -16.95 -1.43
N ALA A 55 12.18 -16.41 -2.10
CA ALA A 55 13.17 -17.17 -2.85
C ALA A 55 13.97 -18.12 -1.94
N ALA A 56 14.36 -17.67 -0.74
CA ALA A 56 15.07 -18.49 0.24
C ALA A 56 14.20 -19.65 0.76
N GLN A 57 12.89 -19.43 0.94
CA GLN A 57 11.95 -20.49 1.33
C GLN A 57 11.81 -21.53 0.22
N ILE A 58 11.69 -21.10 -1.04
CA ILE A 58 11.65 -22.00 -2.21
C ILE A 58 12.93 -22.83 -2.30
N ASP A 59 14.11 -22.22 -2.12
CA ASP A 59 15.40 -22.93 -2.14
C ASP A 59 15.45 -24.03 -1.06
N LYS A 60 14.97 -23.76 0.16
CA LYS A 60 14.87 -24.76 1.23
C LYS A 60 13.99 -25.95 0.83
N ILE A 61 12.84 -25.69 0.19
CA ILE A 61 11.91 -26.73 -0.27
C ILE A 61 12.59 -27.60 -1.34
N ILE A 62 13.24 -26.97 -2.32
CA ILE A 62 13.97 -27.69 -3.39
C ILE A 62 15.08 -28.58 -2.80
N LYS A 63 15.73 -28.12 -1.73
CA LYS A 63 16.78 -28.90 -1.02
C LYS A 63 16.24 -29.98 -0.08
N GLY A 64 14.92 -30.17 -0.01
CA GLY A 64 14.27 -31.26 0.71
C GLY A 64 13.64 -30.90 2.06
N THR A 65 13.63 -29.61 2.45
CA THR A 65 12.91 -29.19 3.67
C THR A 65 11.41 -29.28 3.44
N SER A 66 10.68 -29.89 4.37
CA SER A 66 9.21 -29.94 4.32
C SER A 66 8.63 -28.52 4.42
N PRO A 67 7.66 -28.14 3.58
CA PRO A 67 7.00 -26.83 3.70
C PRO A 67 6.41 -26.55 5.07
N GLY A 68 5.95 -27.58 5.78
CA GLY A 68 5.40 -27.47 7.14
C GLY A 68 6.42 -27.10 8.20
N ASP A 69 7.71 -27.33 7.94
CA ASP A 69 8.82 -27.03 8.86
C ASP A 69 9.43 -25.63 8.61
N ILE A 70 8.95 -24.91 7.57
CA ILE A 70 9.42 -23.57 7.27
C ILE A 70 8.59 -22.56 8.07
N PRO A 71 9.25 -21.72 8.90
CA PRO A 71 8.54 -20.69 9.66
C PRO A 71 7.83 -19.69 8.73
N VAL A 72 6.63 -19.25 9.14
CA VAL A 72 5.94 -18.15 8.48
C VAL A 72 6.70 -16.85 8.76
N GLU A 73 7.07 -16.15 7.70
CA GLU A 73 7.74 -14.84 7.80
C GLU A 73 6.71 -13.72 7.49
N GLU A 74 6.65 -12.72 8.36
CA GLU A 74 5.83 -11.53 8.17
C GLU A 74 6.66 -10.41 7.52
N PRO A 75 6.02 -9.49 6.76
CA PRO A 75 6.69 -8.31 6.25
C PRO A 75 7.24 -7.47 7.41
N THR A 76 8.50 -7.07 7.33
CA THR A 76 9.16 -6.22 8.33
C THR A 76 9.23 -4.76 7.88
N ARG A 77 9.02 -4.49 6.59
CA ARG A 77 9.07 -3.15 6.01
C ARG A 77 7.75 -2.79 5.37
N PHE A 78 7.24 -1.61 5.71
CA PHE A 78 6.05 -1.01 5.14
C PHE A 78 6.43 0.32 4.49
N GLU A 79 5.72 0.67 3.42
CA GLU A 79 5.88 1.93 2.69
C GLU A 79 4.63 2.79 2.85
N LEU A 80 4.82 4.03 3.27
CA LEU A 80 3.76 5.03 3.40
C LEU A 80 3.78 5.98 2.21
N TYR A 81 2.70 5.99 1.43
CA TYR A 81 2.48 6.89 0.30
C TYR A 81 1.38 7.88 0.63
N ILE A 82 1.61 9.17 0.38
CA ILE A 82 0.65 10.24 0.62
C ILE A 82 0.51 11.09 -0.64
N ASN A 83 -0.73 11.40 -1.03
CA ASN A 83 -1.02 12.28 -2.16
C ASN A 83 -1.51 13.65 -1.66
N LEU A 84 -0.64 14.65 -1.72
CA LEU A 84 -0.96 16.02 -1.30
C LEU A 84 -1.93 16.73 -2.25
N LYS A 85 -1.95 16.38 -3.55
CA LYS A 85 -2.97 16.91 -4.48
C LYS A 85 -4.36 16.52 -4.02
N THR A 86 -4.53 15.26 -3.67
CA THR A 86 -5.81 14.73 -3.16
C THR A 86 -6.14 15.32 -1.79
N ALA A 87 -5.17 15.48 -0.90
CA ALA A 87 -5.37 16.14 0.38
C ALA A 87 -5.90 17.57 0.22
N ARG A 88 -5.31 18.34 -0.71
CA ARG A 88 -5.78 19.70 -1.04
C ARG A 88 -7.21 19.72 -1.57
N LEU A 89 -7.57 18.79 -2.47
CA LEU A 89 -8.93 18.67 -3.01
C LEU A 89 -9.98 18.33 -1.93
N LEU A 90 -9.54 17.62 -0.89
CA LEU A 90 -10.38 17.26 0.26
C LEU A 90 -10.35 18.34 1.36
N ASN A 91 -9.63 19.44 1.18
CA ASN A 91 -9.38 20.49 2.20
C ASN A 91 -8.75 19.90 3.49
N LEU A 92 -7.87 18.91 3.34
CA LEU A 92 -7.18 18.28 4.46
C LEU A 92 -5.75 18.79 4.57
N THR A 93 -5.36 19.11 5.80
CA THR A 93 -3.97 19.40 6.16
C THR A 93 -3.33 18.16 6.70
N ILE A 94 -2.27 17.66 6.05
CA ILE A 94 -1.51 16.50 6.51
C ILE A 94 -0.49 16.98 7.56
N PRO A 95 -0.46 16.40 8.76
CA PRO A 95 0.50 16.78 9.80
C PRO A 95 1.94 16.62 9.32
N PRO A 96 2.85 17.55 9.65
CA PRO A 96 4.27 17.45 9.27
C PRO A 96 4.95 16.17 9.77
N ALA A 97 4.56 15.67 10.94
CA ALA A 97 5.07 14.41 11.47
C ALA A 97 4.73 13.21 10.58
N LEU A 98 3.53 13.19 9.97
CA LEU A 98 3.12 12.14 9.06
C LEU A 98 3.85 12.24 7.72
N LEU A 99 4.08 13.47 7.23
CA LEU A 99 4.87 13.71 6.01
C LEU A 99 6.33 13.28 6.19
N ALA A 100 6.89 13.48 7.37
CA ALA A 100 8.25 13.05 7.68
C ALA A 100 8.42 11.51 7.71
N LEU A 101 7.32 10.78 7.97
CA LEU A 101 7.29 9.30 7.95
C LEU A 101 6.98 8.73 6.57
N ALA A 102 6.54 9.56 5.63
CA ALA A 102 6.17 9.09 4.30
C ALA A 102 7.41 8.72 3.48
N ASP A 103 7.39 7.53 2.89
CA ASP A 103 8.42 7.09 1.94
C ASP A 103 8.29 7.84 0.61
N GLN A 104 7.06 8.18 0.24
CA GLN A 104 6.80 8.99 -0.94
C GLN A 104 5.61 9.94 -0.75
N VAL A 105 5.82 11.19 -1.15
CA VAL A 105 4.80 12.23 -1.19
C VAL A 105 4.56 12.64 -2.64
N ILE A 106 3.31 12.58 -3.09
CA ILE A 106 2.88 13.00 -4.43
C ILE A 106 2.34 14.42 -4.32
N GLU A 107 3.00 15.35 -5.00
CA GLU A 107 2.63 16.77 -5.03
C GLU A 107 1.83 17.17 -6.26
#